data_7f8f28d1b04964ee332d7d8731061339
#
_entry.id   7f8f28d1b04964ee332d7d8731061339
#
_cell.length_a   1.000
_cell.length_b   1.000
_cell.length_c   1.000
_cell.angle_alpha   90.00
_cell.angle_beta   90.00
_cell.angle_gamma   90.00
#
_symmetry.space_group_name_H-M   'P 1'
#
loop_
_entity.id
_entity.type
_entity.pdbx_description
1 polymer ?
#
loop_
_entity_poly.entity_id
_entity_poly.type
_entity_poly.pdbx_seq_one_letter_code
_entity_poly.pdbx_strand_id
1 'polypeptide(L)'
;MGVKSTGNNRFMEGSNQSFFVRTGGKLIEFASSVFVTGDKSIAGTNEYPTGVSGGTMFQYNGKTIHAFVSSDFLIISGATVINKTCEMVMIGGGGGSTKASGSASAGGAGAGGMVLYPSITFSNGAYPVIIGAGGAGVPSAESPGHGGSLAQRGGDTIIGVDGDKGARGGGGSYSWSISGTPTEYYKALYCDGGCGGGGGGFSQPNDQGMGYGVNPYTNPTGVEHGFPSGSPATRGVSGGGGIGSKGQNANGGFPSVAGVNGGEGLQLPATFQDPSNVYGVPGPGGTAHWVGGGGASGSWDTSTWGSGGAGPAGSGGPFSGGGNGGSPSSPNSTQGGTGTANTGGGAGGHYNGSGLNGNNGGSGLLLIAYPT
;
A
#
# COMPACT_ATOMS: atom_id res chain seq x y z
N MET A 1 42.03 6.13 23.54
CA MET A 1 41.33 6.98 24.50
C MET A 1 39.98 6.35 24.74
N GLY A 2 39.76 5.74 25.90
CA GLY A 2 38.45 5.18 26.22
C GLY A 2 37.50 6.30 26.54
N VAL A 3 36.33 6.31 25.93
CA VAL A 3 35.24 7.18 26.37
C VAL A 3 34.88 6.72 27.77
N LYS A 4 35.19 7.52 28.77
CA LYS A 4 34.67 7.30 30.11
C LYS A 4 33.16 7.45 30.03
N SER A 5 32.44 6.36 30.08
CA SER A 5 30.98 6.40 30.20
C SER A 5 30.61 6.75 31.64
N THR A 6 30.94 7.96 32.04
CA THR A 6 30.59 8.47 33.37
C THR A 6 29.10 8.64 33.57
N GLY A 7 28.30 8.32 32.56
CA GLY A 7 26.85 8.40 32.61
C GLY A 7 26.14 7.05 32.73
N ASN A 8 26.83 5.93 32.68
CA ASN A 8 26.19 4.62 32.66
C ASN A 8 25.21 4.38 33.79
N ASN A 9 25.52 4.83 34.98
CA ASN A 9 24.63 4.67 36.13
C ASN A 9 23.39 5.55 36.08
N ARG A 10 23.40 6.58 35.23
CA ARG A 10 22.24 7.48 35.07
C ARG A 10 21.26 7.01 34.01
N PHE A 11 21.68 6.10 33.11
CA PHE A 11 20.75 5.52 32.13
C PHE A 11 19.69 4.64 32.77
N MET A 12 19.96 4.15 33.97
CA MET A 12 19.02 3.34 34.73
C MET A 12 17.98 4.15 35.50
N GLU A 13 18.10 5.48 35.52
CA GLU A 13 17.25 6.37 36.30
C GLU A 13 16.21 7.13 35.46
N GLY A 14 15.75 6.55 34.35
CA GLY A 14 14.57 7.07 33.63
C GLY A 14 14.71 8.44 32.98
N SER A 15 15.90 8.91 32.66
CA SER A 15 16.07 10.17 31.91
C SER A 15 16.26 9.89 30.40
N ASN A 16 15.76 10.78 29.57
CA ASN A 16 15.83 10.76 28.09
C ASN A 16 17.27 10.82 27.57
N GLN A 17 18.10 9.84 27.85
CA GLN A 17 19.48 9.80 27.40
C GLN A 17 19.65 8.74 26.32
N SER A 18 20.35 9.09 25.27
CA SER A 18 20.74 8.16 24.22
C SER A 18 21.75 7.16 24.75
N PHE A 19 21.57 5.91 24.36
CA PHE A 19 22.48 4.83 24.69
C PHE A 19 23.40 4.53 23.49
N PHE A 20 24.71 4.47 23.75
CA PHE A 20 25.70 4.23 22.71
C PHE A 20 26.42 2.89 22.95
N VAL A 21 26.46 2.04 21.95
CA VAL A 21 27.23 0.81 21.94
C VAL A 21 28.29 0.87 20.86
N ARG A 22 29.49 0.37 21.17
CA ARG A 22 30.57 0.28 20.22
C ARG A 22 30.54 -1.07 19.50
N THR A 23 30.22 -1.06 18.22
CA THR A 23 30.27 -2.26 17.38
C THR A 23 31.16 -2.01 16.19
N GLY A 24 32.20 -2.85 16.02
CA GLY A 24 33.12 -2.72 14.89
C GLY A 24 33.87 -1.38 14.79
N GLY A 25 34.17 -0.77 15.93
CA GLY A 25 34.88 0.52 15.98
C GLY A 25 34.01 1.76 15.73
N LYS A 26 32.76 1.62 15.36
CA LYS A 26 31.78 2.72 15.23
C LYS A 26 30.94 2.85 16.49
N LEU A 27 30.67 4.10 16.87
CA LEU A 27 29.70 4.39 17.91
C LEU A 27 28.31 4.38 17.30
N ILE A 28 27.43 3.50 17.77
CA ILE A 28 26.04 3.41 17.30
C ILE A 28 25.16 3.99 18.42
N GLU A 29 24.43 5.03 18.08
CA GLU A 29 23.41 5.59 18.95
C GLU A 29 22.13 4.78 18.79
N PHE A 30 21.66 4.18 19.88
CA PHE A 30 20.32 3.63 19.92
C PHE A 30 19.39 4.76 20.35
N ALA A 31 18.45 5.09 19.47
CA ALA A 31 17.44 6.08 19.79
C ALA A 31 16.73 5.68 21.09
N SER A 32 16.47 6.66 21.93
CA SER A 32 15.84 6.48 23.24
C SER A 32 14.48 5.77 23.19
N SER A 33 13.85 5.69 22.04
CA SER A 33 12.61 4.95 21.82
C SER A 33 12.73 3.44 22.03
N VAL A 34 13.93 2.88 21.99
CA VAL A 34 14.18 1.44 22.25
C VAL A 34 14.26 1.16 23.75
N PHE A 35 14.49 2.18 24.58
CA PHE A 35 14.69 2.06 26.03
C PHE A 35 13.83 3.02 26.84
N VAL A 36 12.71 3.48 26.33
CA VAL A 36 11.77 4.23 27.15
C VAL A 36 11.07 3.26 28.11
N THR A 37 11.82 2.85 29.10
CA THR A 37 11.24 2.43 30.36
C THR A 37 11.06 3.69 31.19
N GLY A 38 9.92 4.24 31.23
CA GLY A 38 9.69 5.25 32.23
C GLY A 38 9.05 6.50 31.72
N ASP A 39 7.93 6.63 32.25
CA ASP A 39 7.33 7.86 32.73
C ASP A 39 7.81 9.15 32.02
N LYS A 40 7.27 9.38 30.83
CA LYS A 40 6.82 10.73 30.58
C LYS A 40 5.34 10.78 30.90
N SER A 41 5.03 11.04 32.15
CA SER A 41 3.76 11.68 32.49
C SER A 41 3.74 13.06 31.83
N ILE A 42 3.43 13.10 30.56
CA ILE A 42 2.81 14.28 29.99
C ILE A 42 1.46 14.33 30.70
N ALA A 43 1.18 15.43 31.34
CA ALA A 43 -0.05 15.66 32.09
C ALA A 43 -1.28 15.27 31.28
N GLY A 44 -1.84 14.07 31.57
CA GLY A 44 -2.85 13.41 30.78
C GLY A 44 -2.47 11.92 30.70
N THR A 45 -2.41 11.25 31.78
CA THR A 45 -2.28 9.84 32.14
C THR A 45 -2.52 8.78 31.03
N ASN A 46 -1.77 8.81 29.96
CA ASN A 46 -1.70 7.67 29.05
C ASN A 46 -0.45 6.86 29.41
N GLU A 47 -0.54 6.02 30.44
CA GLU A 47 0.50 5.03 30.71
C GLU A 47 0.44 3.95 29.63
N TYR A 48 1.43 3.95 28.75
CA TYR A 48 1.59 2.82 27.84
C TYR A 48 1.97 1.57 28.61
N PRO A 49 1.44 0.39 28.26
CA PRO A 49 1.83 -0.86 28.90
C PRO A 49 3.34 -1.05 28.86
N THR A 50 3.95 -1.28 30.01
CA THR A 50 5.39 -1.57 30.08
C THR A 50 5.70 -2.87 29.35
N GLY A 51 6.79 -2.89 28.58
CA GLY A 51 7.27 -4.10 27.93
C GLY A 51 6.79 -4.32 26.50
N VAL A 52 6.10 -3.36 25.88
CA VAL A 52 5.81 -3.41 24.43
C VAL A 52 6.32 -2.15 23.77
N SER A 53 7.05 -2.30 22.66
CA SER A 53 7.57 -1.17 21.89
C SER A 53 7.60 -1.49 20.39
N GLY A 54 7.73 -0.45 19.56
CA GLY A 54 7.81 -0.51 18.11
C GLY A 54 6.72 0.28 17.42
N GLY A 55 7.05 0.87 16.27
CA GLY A 55 6.18 1.75 15.55
C GLY A 55 5.80 3.02 16.31
N THR A 56 4.78 3.74 15.84
CA THR A 56 4.18 4.86 16.56
C THR A 56 3.08 4.35 17.47
N MET A 57 3.14 4.70 18.75
CA MET A 57 2.19 4.25 19.78
C MET A 57 1.21 5.34 20.15
N PHE A 58 -0.07 4.98 20.27
CA PHE A 58 -1.13 5.86 20.78
C PHE A 58 -2.25 5.03 21.43
N GLN A 59 -3.16 5.70 22.14
CA GLN A 59 -4.31 5.06 22.79
C GLN A 59 -5.61 5.58 22.20
N TYR A 60 -6.52 4.66 21.91
CA TYR A 60 -7.86 4.98 21.42
C TYR A 60 -8.87 3.90 21.88
N ASN A 61 -10.02 4.33 22.38
CA ASN A 61 -11.12 3.45 22.83
C ASN A 61 -10.67 2.33 23.78
N GLY A 62 -9.84 2.64 24.78
CA GLY A 62 -9.34 1.66 25.75
C GLY A 62 -8.39 0.61 25.19
N LYS A 63 -7.78 0.91 24.04
CA LYS A 63 -6.73 0.07 23.43
C LYS A 63 -5.47 0.87 23.22
N THR A 64 -4.33 0.20 23.35
CA THR A 64 -3.03 0.68 22.86
C THR A 64 -2.86 0.21 21.44
N ILE A 65 -2.47 1.12 20.55
CA ILE A 65 -2.30 0.88 19.12
C ILE A 65 -0.86 1.15 18.75
N HIS A 66 -0.26 0.23 17.99
CA HIS A 66 1.02 0.40 17.33
C HIS A 66 0.77 0.54 15.84
N ALA A 67 1.30 1.60 15.23
CA ALA A 67 1.22 1.86 13.79
C ALA A 67 2.62 1.84 13.17
N PHE A 68 2.81 0.97 12.19
CA PHE A 68 4.04 0.84 11.43
C PHE A 68 3.81 1.33 10.00
N VAL A 69 4.46 2.42 9.65
CA VAL A 69 4.50 3.01 8.30
C VAL A 69 5.87 2.83 7.63
N SER A 70 6.81 2.27 8.35
CA SER A 70 8.15 1.87 7.92
C SER A 70 8.54 0.58 8.61
N SER A 71 9.49 -0.15 8.02
CA SER A 71 9.98 -1.41 8.61
C SER A 71 10.68 -1.15 9.94
N ASP A 72 10.37 -2.00 10.94
CA ASP A 72 10.82 -1.88 12.33
C ASP A 72 10.67 -3.24 13.03
N PHE A 73 10.75 -3.27 14.37
CA PHE A 73 10.44 -4.44 15.18
C PHE A 73 9.28 -4.13 16.13
N LEU A 74 8.38 -5.09 16.29
CA LEU A 74 7.50 -5.15 17.46
C LEU A 74 8.23 -5.96 18.53
N ILE A 75 8.55 -5.32 19.65
CA ILE A 75 9.25 -5.97 20.78
C ILE A 75 8.27 -6.15 21.93
N ILE A 76 8.14 -7.38 22.42
CA ILE A 76 7.28 -7.73 23.55
C ILE A 76 8.16 -8.36 24.63
N SER A 77 8.29 -7.68 25.77
CA SER A 77 9.10 -8.09 26.91
C SER A 77 8.32 -7.90 28.21
N GLY A 78 7.53 -8.85 28.62
CA GLY A 78 6.78 -8.78 29.88
C GLY A 78 5.36 -9.35 29.80
N ALA A 79 4.81 -9.66 30.95
CA ALA A 79 3.54 -10.39 31.06
C ALA A 79 2.29 -9.60 30.61
N THR A 80 2.40 -8.30 30.35
CA THR A 80 1.24 -7.40 30.19
C THR A 80 0.47 -7.64 28.89
N VAL A 81 1.11 -8.17 27.86
CA VAL A 81 0.48 -8.42 26.54
C VAL A 81 0.39 -9.91 26.21
N ILE A 82 1.12 -10.74 26.96
CA ILE A 82 1.06 -12.20 26.81
C ILE A 82 -0.37 -12.65 27.15
N ASN A 83 -0.97 -13.40 26.24
CA ASN A 83 -2.35 -13.89 26.33
C ASN A 83 -3.45 -12.83 26.15
N LYS A 84 -3.14 -11.58 25.79
CA LYS A 84 -4.17 -10.64 25.34
C LYS A 84 -4.51 -10.91 23.88
N THR A 85 -5.79 -10.83 23.57
CA THR A 85 -6.27 -10.85 22.19
C THR A 85 -5.97 -9.51 21.55
N CYS A 86 -5.12 -9.53 20.52
CA CYS A 86 -4.82 -8.36 19.72
C CYS A 86 -5.64 -8.37 18.41
N GLU A 87 -6.02 -7.20 17.92
CA GLU A 87 -6.48 -7.02 16.54
C GLU A 87 -5.30 -6.55 15.69
N MET A 88 -5.20 -7.02 14.45
CA MET A 88 -4.14 -6.61 13.55
C MET A 88 -4.68 -6.42 12.13
N VAL A 89 -4.23 -5.34 11.47
CA VAL A 89 -4.47 -5.06 10.06
C VAL A 89 -3.14 -4.93 9.36
N MET A 90 -2.95 -5.66 8.28
CA MET A 90 -1.80 -5.55 7.37
C MET A 90 -2.27 -5.17 5.98
N ILE A 91 -1.53 -4.26 5.33
CA ILE A 91 -1.81 -3.80 3.97
C ILE A 91 -0.48 -3.80 3.21
N GLY A 92 -0.43 -4.51 2.09
CA GLY A 92 0.73 -4.51 1.20
C GLY A 92 0.91 -3.17 0.48
N GLY A 93 2.06 -2.93 -0.13
CA GLY A 93 2.27 -1.77 -1.00
C GLY A 93 1.47 -1.90 -2.30
N GLY A 94 0.94 -0.81 -2.83
CA GLY A 94 0.24 -0.79 -4.12
C GLY A 94 1.19 -0.95 -5.32
N GLY A 95 0.70 -1.40 -6.46
CA GLY A 95 1.47 -1.53 -7.70
C GLY A 95 1.76 -0.19 -8.37
N GLY A 96 2.84 -0.14 -9.16
CA GLY A 96 3.18 0.99 -10.03
C GLY A 96 2.39 0.98 -11.34
N SER A 97 2.34 2.12 -12.03
CA SER A 97 1.72 2.21 -13.36
C SER A 97 2.74 2.27 -14.48
N THR A 98 2.32 1.84 -15.67
CA THR A 98 3.12 1.96 -16.88
C THR A 98 3.05 3.37 -17.44
N LYS A 99 4.04 3.70 -18.28
CA LYS A 99 3.96 4.87 -19.15
C LYS A 99 2.96 4.63 -20.28
N ALA A 100 2.34 5.67 -20.75
CA ALA A 100 1.63 5.65 -22.02
C ALA A 100 2.66 5.65 -23.16
N SER A 101 2.44 4.86 -24.21
CA SER A 101 3.33 4.81 -25.36
C SER A 101 2.53 4.95 -26.67
N GLY A 102 2.87 5.97 -27.44
CA GLY A 102 2.37 6.14 -28.79
C GLY A 102 0.83 6.19 -28.88
N SER A 103 0.21 5.06 -29.07
CA SER A 103 -1.23 4.97 -29.31
C SER A 103 -2.01 4.26 -28.20
N ALA A 104 -1.43 4.07 -27.01
CA ALA A 104 -2.06 3.33 -25.91
C ALA A 104 -2.03 4.10 -24.61
N SER A 105 -3.18 4.23 -23.95
CA SER A 105 -3.28 4.69 -22.56
C SER A 105 -2.81 3.59 -21.60
N ALA A 106 -2.42 3.99 -20.39
CA ALA A 106 -1.99 3.06 -19.35
C ALA A 106 -3.16 2.60 -18.47
N GLY A 107 -3.20 1.33 -18.13
CA GLY A 107 -4.12 0.79 -17.12
C GLY A 107 -3.79 1.27 -15.72
N GLY A 108 -4.74 1.18 -14.81
CA GLY A 108 -4.54 1.45 -13.37
C GLY A 108 -3.88 0.27 -12.67
N ALA A 109 -3.01 0.54 -11.71
CA ALA A 109 -2.36 -0.51 -10.91
C ALA A 109 -3.26 -1.02 -9.78
N GLY A 110 -3.03 -2.25 -9.35
CA GLY A 110 -3.74 -2.86 -8.22
C GLY A 110 -3.28 -2.29 -6.87
N ALA A 111 -4.19 -2.24 -5.92
CA ALA A 111 -3.84 -1.97 -4.53
C ALA A 111 -3.09 -3.14 -3.90
N GLY A 112 -2.37 -2.91 -2.82
CA GLY A 112 -1.89 -3.96 -1.93
C GLY A 112 -3.07 -4.70 -1.32
N GLY A 113 -2.94 -6.01 -1.14
CA GLY A 113 -3.92 -6.81 -0.42
C GLY A 113 -3.98 -6.40 1.03
N MET A 114 -5.11 -6.65 1.66
CA MET A 114 -5.31 -6.45 3.10
C MET A 114 -5.55 -7.78 3.77
N VAL A 115 -4.98 -7.96 4.96
CA VAL A 115 -5.30 -9.07 5.87
C VAL A 115 -5.71 -8.50 7.21
N LEU A 116 -6.90 -8.89 7.69
CA LEU A 116 -7.43 -8.53 8.99
C LEU A 116 -7.41 -9.74 9.92
N TYR A 117 -6.72 -9.62 11.05
CA TYR A 117 -6.80 -10.57 12.16
C TYR A 117 -7.67 -9.96 13.26
N PRO A 118 -8.90 -10.46 13.45
CA PRO A 118 -9.75 -10.00 14.54
C PRO A 118 -9.24 -10.48 15.90
N SER A 119 -8.40 -11.51 15.90
CA SER A 119 -7.81 -12.09 17.10
C SER A 119 -6.47 -12.72 16.75
N ILE A 120 -5.39 -12.20 17.36
CA ILE A 120 -4.05 -12.76 17.29
C ILE A 120 -3.41 -12.64 18.67
N THR A 121 -2.58 -13.59 19.05
CA THR A 121 -1.81 -13.56 20.30
C THR A 121 -0.32 -13.47 20.02
N PHE A 122 0.39 -12.75 20.86
CA PHE A 122 1.84 -12.64 20.81
C PHE A 122 2.45 -13.18 22.09
N SER A 123 3.59 -13.85 21.98
CA SER A 123 4.45 -14.23 23.09
C SER A 123 5.56 -13.20 23.31
N ASN A 124 6.40 -13.39 24.33
CA ASN A 124 7.62 -12.60 24.44
C ASN A 124 8.53 -12.83 23.23
N GLY A 125 9.07 -11.76 22.67
CA GLY A 125 9.95 -11.85 21.51
C GLY A 125 10.11 -10.53 20.79
N ALA A 126 10.99 -10.54 19.80
CA ALA A 126 11.15 -9.46 18.81
C ALA A 126 10.63 -9.97 17.47
N TYR A 127 9.62 -9.32 16.95
CA TYR A 127 8.96 -9.67 15.71
C TYR A 127 9.35 -8.66 14.62
N PRO A 128 10.12 -9.06 13.61
CA PRO A 128 10.44 -8.16 12.50
C PRO A 128 9.16 -7.78 11.75
N VAL A 129 9.00 -6.49 11.52
CA VAL A 129 7.93 -5.90 10.72
C VAL A 129 8.55 -5.33 9.46
N ILE A 130 8.10 -5.80 8.30
CA ILE A 130 8.48 -5.28 6.98
C ILE A 130 7.27 -4.60 6.40
N ILE A 131 7.40 -3.33 6.07
CA ILE A 131 6.34 -2.58 5.38
C ILE A 131 6.62 -2.56 3.89
N GLY A 132 5.67 -3.03 3.11
CA GLY A 132 5.77 -3.11 1.66
C GLY A 132 5.90 -1.73 1.02
N ALA A 133 6.94 -1.52 0.23
CA ALA A 133 7.07 -0.31 -0.58
C ALA A 133 6.04 -0.31 -1.72
N GLY A 134 5.64 0.87 -2.19
CA GLY A 134 4.90 0.99 -3.45
C GLY A 134 5.73 0.52 -4.64
N GLY A 135 5.10 -0.16 -5.58
CA GLY A 135 5.75 -0.58 -6.84
C GLY A 135 6.17 0.62 -7.67
N ALA A 136 7.35 0.54 -8.28
CA ALA A 136 7.85 1.59 -9.14
C ALA A 136 7.09 1.66 -10.47
N GLY A 137 6.81 2.87 -10.93
CA GLY A 137 6.34 3.12 -12.28
C GLY A 137 7.45 2.93 -13.32
N VAL A 138 7.09 2.68 -14.56
CA VAL A 138 8.04 2.50 -15.66
C VAL A 138 8.71 3.82 -16.04
N PRO A 139 10.06 3.90 -16.09
CA PRO A 139 10.75 5.09 -16.56
C PRO A 139 10.47 5.42 -18.02
N SER A 140 10.45 6.72 -18.37
CA SER A 140 10.22 7.17 -19.76
C SER A 140 11.31 6.70 -20.74
N ALA A 141 12.52 6.51 -20.26
CA ALA A 141 13.67 6.07 -21.06
C ALA A 141 13.58 4.60 -21.52
N GLU A 142 12.77 3.78 -20.85
CA GLU A 142 12.57 2.41 -21.31
C GLU A 142 11.71 2.42 -22.58
N SER A 143 12.36 2.19 -23.72
CA SER A 143 11.65 1.92 -24.98
C SER A 143 10.84 0.64 -24.81
N PRO A 144 9.56 0.66 -25.18
CA PRO A 144 8.80 -0.58 -25.28
C PRO A 144 9.44 -1.41 -26.42
N GLY A 145 10.38 -2.27 -26.09
CA GLY A 145 10.75 -3.37 -26.97
C GLY A 145 9.48 -4.17 -27.31
N HIS A 146 9.54 -5.12 -28.20
CA HIS A 146 8.43 -5.91 -28.72
C HIS A 146 7.53 -6.63 -27.68
N GLY A 147 7.39 -6.12 -26.47
CA GLY A 147 6.70 -6.75 -25.36
C GLY A 147 5.83 -5.85 -24.47
N GLY A 148 5.67 -4.58 -24.78
CA GLY A 148 4.92 -3.66 -23.89
C GLY A 148 5.71 -3.23 -22.66
N SER A 149 5.16 -2.32 -21.87
CA SER A 149 5.74 -1.84 -20.62
C SER A 149 5.01 -2.47 -19.43
N LEU A 150 5.77 -3.05 -18.51
CA LEU A 150 5.28 -3.67 -17.28
C LEU A 150 5.78 -2.85 -16.07
N ALA A 151 4.87 -2.35 -15.26
CA ALA A 151 5.24 -1.69 -14.02
C ALA A 151 5.48 -2.71 -12.91
N GLN A 152 6.21 -2.29 -11.89
CA GLN A 152 6.55 -3.19 -10.78
C GLN A 152 5.35 -3.40 -9.85
N ARG A 153 5.27 -4.62 -9.33
CA ARG A 153 4.39 -4.96 -8.21
C ARG A 153 4.85 -4.23 -6.95
N GLY A 154 3.93 -3.91 -6.06
CA GLY A 154 4.23 -3.43 -4.72
C GLY A 154 4.92 -4.49 -3.87
N GLY A 155 5.59 -4.06 -2.82
CA GLY A 155 6.22 -4.93 -1.81
C GLY A 155 5.18 -5.52 -0.86
N ASP A 156 5.51 -6.66 -0.27
CA ASP A 156 4.67 -7.32 0.72
C ASP A 156 4.87 -6.69 2.11
N THR A 157 3.79 -6.54 2.89
CA THR A 157 3.88 -6.20 4.32
C THR A 157 3.84 -7.49 5.13
N ILE A 158 4.83 -7.70 5.99
CA ILE A 158 5.07 -8.98 6.68
C ILE A 158 5.36 -8.71 8.16
N ILE A 159 4.90 -9.61 9.02
CA ILE A 159 5.33 -9.72 10.41
C ILE A 159 5.70 -11.17 10.73
N GLY A 160 6.87 -11.37 11.34
CA GLY A 160 7.39 -12.68 11.69
C GLY A 160 6.76 -13.25 12.97
N VAL A 161 5.53 -13.78 12.89
CA VAL A 161 4.79 -14.41 14.00
C VAL A 161 4.36 -15.81 13.58
N ASP A 162 4.80 -16.85 14.26
CA ASP A 162 4.41 -18.25 14.03
C ASP A 162 4.44 -18.68 12.55
N GLY A 163 5.54 -18.40 11.86
CA GLY A 163 5.61 -18.36 10.42
C GLY A 163 5.20 -16.97 9.92
N ASP A 164 5.76 -16.53 8.81
CA ASP A 164 5.49 -15.19 8.28
C ASP A 164 4.01 -15.01 7.95
N LYS A 165 3.39 -14.03 8.60
CA LYS A 165 2.07 -13.54 8.22
C LYS A 165 2.26 -12.34 7.33
N GLY A 166 1.47 -12.25 6.25
CA GLY A 166 1.73 -11.22 5.28
C GLY A 166 0.51 -10.80 4.46
N ALA A 167 0.53 -9.56 4.03
CA ALA A 167 -0.34 -9.00 3.02
C ALA A 167 0.48 -8.72 1.76
N ARG A 168 0.10 -9.34 0.65
CA ARG A 168 0.83 -9.24 -0.62
C ARG A 168 0.71 -7.85 -1.24
N GLY A 169 1.79 -7.37 -1.87
CA GLY A 169 1.79 -6.15 -2.64
C GLY A 169 0.90 -6.22 -3.89
N GLY A 170 0.36 -5.09 -4.31
CA GLY A 170 -0.54 -4.96 -5.46
C GLY A 170 0.15 -5.16 -6.79
N GLY A 171 -0.56 -5.69 -7.78
CA GLY A 171 -0.06 -5.90 -9.13
C GLY A 171 0.22 -4.58 -9.86
N GLY A 172 1.34 -4.52 -10.58
CA GLY A 172 1.64 -3.41 -11.48
C GLY A 172 0.70 -3.40 -12.68
N SER A 173 0.45 -2.22 -13.26
CA SER A 173 -0.30 -2.14 -14.51
C SER A 173 0.56 -2.50 -15.70
N TYR A 174 -0.08 -2.74 -16.84
CA TYR A 174 0.64 -2.92 -18.08
C TYR A 174 -0.02 -2.14 -19.23
N SER A 175 0.79 -1.75 -20.21
CA SER A 175 0.30 -1.16 -21.47
C SER A 175 0.93 -1.89 -22.65
N TRP A 176 0.12 -2.09 -23.69
CA TRP A 176 0.51 -2.80 -24.88
C TRP A 176 0.47 -1.86 -26.11
N SER A 177 1.53 -1.81 -26.88
CA SER A 177 1.54 -0.97 -28.09
C SER A 177 1.62 -1.74 -29.40
N ILE A 178 1.94 -3.04 -29.44
CA ILE A 178 2.18 -3.81 -30.69
C ILE A 178 1.82 -5.28 -30.54
N SER A 179 1.62 -5.97 -31.68
CA SER A 179 1.22 -7.35 -31.85
C SER A 179 2.05 -8.39 -31.10
N GLY A 180 1.51 -8.97 -30.09
CA GLY A 180 2.03 -10.07 -29.31
C GLY A 180 1.29 -10.14 -27.96
N THR A 181 1.01 -11.31 -27.46
CA THR A 181 0.37 -11.52 -26.17
C THR A 181 1.42 -11.56 -25.05
N PRO A 182 1.27 -10.84 -23.92
CA PRO A 182 2.09 -11.14 -22.75
C PRO A 182 1.85 -12.62 -22.40
N THR A 183 2.93 -13.35 -22.21
CA THR A 183 2.82 -14.73 -21.74
C THR A 183 2.19 -14.71 -20.35
N GLU A 184 1.44 -15.73 -19.99
CA GLU A 184 0.86 -15.90 -18.64
C GLU A 184 1.93 -15.75 -17.54
N TYR A 185 3.19 -16.07 -17.86
CA TYR A 185 4.33 -15.87 -16.97
C TYR A 185 4.55 -14.40 -16.57
N TYR A 186 4.49 -13.46 -17.53
CA TYR A 186 4.68 -12.04 -17.22
C TYR A 186 3.48 -11.45 -16.45
N LYS A 187 2.27 -11.92 -16.72
CA LYS A 187 1.09 -11.52 -15.95
C LYS A 187 1.20 -11.94 -14.51
N ALA A 188 1.51 -13.21 -14.24
CA ALA A 188 1.67 -13.74 -12.90
C ALA A 188 2.81 -13.04 -12.13
N LEU A 189 3.85 -12.61 -12.83
CA LEU A 189 4.99 -11.98 -12.19
C LEU A 189 4.74 -10.50 -11.81
N TYR A 190 4.04 -9.75 -12.66
CA TYR A 190 3.93 -8.29 -12.54
C TYR A 190 2.51 -7.79 -12.27
N CYS A 191 1.49 -8.40 -12.85
CA CYS A 191 0.11 -7.92 -12.74
C CYS A 191 -0.67 -8.60 -11.61
N ASP A 192 -0.32 -9.83 -11.23
CA ASP A 192 -0.93 -10.49 -10.09
C ASP A 192 -0.34 -9.96 -8.79
N GLY A 193 -1.19 -9.71 -7.82
CA GLY A 193 -0.79 -9.12 -6.55
C GLY A 193 -1.83 -9.33 -5.47
N GLY A 194 -1.74 -8.63 -4.36
CA GLY A 194 -2.79 -8.57 -3.35
C GLY A 194 -4.12 -8.14 -3.97
N CYS A 195 -4.07 -7.13 -4.85
CA CYS A 195 -5.11 -6.83 -5.85
C CYS A 195 -4.47 -6.80 -7.24
N GLY A 196 -5.22 -7.14 -8.27
CA GLY A 196 -4.69 -7.24 -9.63
C GLY A 196 -4.47 -5.90 -10.31
N GLY A 197 -3.39 -5.76 -11.06
CA GLY A 197 -3.12 -4.62 -11.92
C GLY A 197 -3.88 -4.67 -13.24
N GLY A 198 -4.43 -3.54 -13.67
CA GLY A 198 -5.17 -3.39 -14.93
C GLY A 198 -4.26 -3.30 -16.14
N GLY A 199 -4.78 -3.69 -17.26
CA GLY A 199 -4.08 -3.67 -18.54
C GLY A 199 -4.79 -2.85 -19.61
N GLY A 200 -4.04 -2.57 -20.67
CA GLY A 200 -4.56 -1.94 -21.87
C GLY A 200 -3.91 -2.52 -23.12
N GLY A 201 -4.63 -2.70 -24.19
CA GLY A 201 -4.10 -3.31 -25.39
C GLY A 201 -4.79 -2.91 -26.67
N PHE A 202 -4.05 -2.96 -27.77
CA PHE A 202 -4.46 -2.42 -29.07
C PHE A 202 -5.29 -3.40 -29.93
N SER A 203 -5.26 -4.72 -29.70
CA SER A 203 -5.78 -5.65 -30.71
C SER A 203 -6.37 -6.97 -30.25
N GLN A 204 -6.47 -7.26 -28.95
CA GLN A 204 -7.02 -8.54 -28.51
C GLN A 204 -8.23 -8.34 -27.58
N PRO A 205 -9.40 -8.87 -27.94
CA PRO A 205 -10.51 -9.04 -27.01
C PRO A 205 -10.19 -10.23 -26.08
N ASN A 206 -10.65 -10.15 -24.85
CA ASN A 206 -10.67 -11.20 -23.83
C ASN A 206 -9.45 -11.27 -22.91
N ASP A 207 -9.72 -11.13 -21.64
CA ASP A 207 -9.01 -11.57 -20.40
C ASP A 207 -7.46 -11.47 -20.32
N GLN A 208 -6.80 -11.06 -21.37
CA GLN A 208 -5.34 -11.07 -21.51
C GLN A 208 -4.63 -9.91 -20.84
N GLY A 209 -5.22 -9.27 -19.92
CA GLY A 209 -4.62 -8.14 -19.18
C GLY A 209 -5.18 -7.98 -17.79
N MET A 210 -5.89 -8.97 -17.29
CA MET A 210 -6.36 -8.98 -15.91
C MET A 210 -5.28 -9.53 -15.00
N GLY A 211 -4.88 -8.71 -14.01
CA GLY A 211 -4.17 -9.22 -12.86
C GLY A 211 -5.17 -9.76 -11.83
N TYR A 212 -4.81 -10.86 -11.17
CA TYR A 212 -5.63 -11.48 -10.13
C TYR A 212 -5.18 -11.05 -8.75
N GLY A 213 -6.13 -11.00 -7.81
CA GLY A 213 -5.84 -10.90 -6.38
C GLY A 213 -5.37 -12.27 -5.86
N VAL A 214 -4.14 -12.34 -5.38
CA VAL A 214 -3.52 -13.59 -4.88
C VAL A 214 -2.70 -13.25 -3.63
N ASN A 215 -2.92 -13.98 -2.55
CA ASN A 215 -2.09 -13.90 -1.35
C ASN A 215 -1.36 -15.25 -1.13
N PRO A 216 -0.03 -15.29 -1.20
CA PRO A 216 0.74 -16.52 -1.02
C PRO A 216 0.96 -16.88 0.46
N TYR A 217 0.63 -16.00 1.38
CA TYR A 217 0.88 -16.20 2.81
C TYR A 217 -0.20 -17.08 3.44
N THR A 218 0.21 -17.91 4.38
CA THR A 218 -0.72 -18.72 5.18
C THR A 218 -1.27 -17.89 6.32
N ASN A 219 -2.50 -17.44 6.21
CA ASN A 219 -3.18 -16.61 7.19
C ASN A 219 -4.40 -17.36 7.79
N PRO A 220 -4.21 -18.42 8.56
CA PRO A 220 -5.29 -19.37 8.91
C PRO A 220 -6.46 -18.74 9.68
N THR A 221 -6.23 -17.62 10.38
CA THR A 221 -7.28 -16.91 11.14
C THR A 221 -7.50 -15.48 10.61
N GLY A 222 -6.80 -15.10 9.54
CA GLY A 222 -6.93 -13.80 8.92
C GLY A 222 -8.04 -13.77 7.86
N VAL A 223 -8.73 -12.65 7.78
CA VAL A 223 -9.68 -12.36 6.69
C VAL A 223 -8.93 -11.61 5.60
N GLU A 224 -8.82 -12.22 4.43
CA GLU A 224 -8.08 -11.66 3.31
C GLU A 224 -9.00 -10.88 2.38
N HIS A 225 -8.52 -9.72 1.92
CA HIS A 225 -9.20 -8.87 0.96
C HIS A 225 -8.26 -8.53 -0.20
N GLY A 226 -8.78 -8.72 -1.41
CA GLY A 226 -8.08 -8.38 -2.64
C GLY A 226 -8.88 -8.81 -3.86
N PHE A 227 -9.08 -7.92 -4.80
CA PHE A 227 -9.88 -8.17 -5.99
C PHE A 227 -9.05 -8.03 -7.27
N PRO A 228 -9.46 -8.69 -8.36
CA PRO A 228 -8.81 -8.55 -9.65
C PRO A 228 -9.02 -7.14 -10.22
N SER A 229 -8.23 -6.81 -11.23
CA SER A 229 -8.47 -5.66 -12.07
C SER A 229 -9.78 -5.77 -12.87
N GLY A 230 -10.18 -4.68 -13.51
CA GLY A 230 -11.17 -4.72 -14.56
C GLY A 230 -10.70 -5.51 -15.79
N SER A 231 -11.63 -5.99 -16.60
CA SER A 231 -11.33 -6.61 -17.89
C SER A 231 -10.97 -5.51 -18.91
N PRO A 232 -9.86 -5.65 -19.64
CA PRO A 232 -9.57 -4.77 -20.76
C PRO A 232 -10.54 -5.07 -21.93
N ALA A 233 -10.77 -4.08 -22.78
CA ALA A 233 -11.48 -4.25 -24.05
C ALA A 233 -10.52 -4.03 -25.20
N THR A 234 -10.94 -4.37 -26.43
CA THR A 234 -10.19 -4.02 -27.64
C THR A 234 -9.92 -2.51 -27.66
N ARG A 235 -8.66 -2.13 -27.54
CA ARG A 235 -8.20 -0.74 -27.42
C ARG A 235 -8.67 0.02 -26.18
N GLY A 236 -9.23 -0.67 -25.19
CA GLY A 236 -9.65 -0.09 -23.91
C GLY A 236 -8.66 -0.45 -22.79
N VAL A 237 -8.60 0.39 -21.79
CA VAL A 237 -7.77 0.21 -20.60
C VAL A 237 -8.65 0.01 -19.38
N SER A 238 -8.25 -0.88 -18.47
CA SER A 238 -9.00 -1.22 -17.27
C SER A 238 -8.42 -0.60 -16.01
N GLY A 239 -9.26 -0.42 -15.00
CA GLY A 239 -8.84 -0.01 -13.66
C GLY A 239 -8.21 -1.15 -12.88
N GLY A 240 -7.28 -0.86 -11.98
CA GLY A 240 -6.70 -1.80 -11.03
C GLY A 240 -7.70 -2.23 -9.97
N GLY A 241 -7.54 -3.42 -9.41
CA GLY A 241 -8.36 -3.92 -8.29
C GLY A 241 -8.09 -3.16 -7.00
N GLY A 242 -9.10 -3.03 -6.17
CA GLY A 242 -9.01 -2.54 -4.79
C GLY A 242 -9.27 -3.67 -3.79
N ILE A 243 -9.13 -3.40 -2.50
CA ILE A 243 -9.42 -4.39 -1.46
C ILE A 243 -10.93 -4.54 -1.17
N GLY A 244 -11.77 -3.60 -1.61
CA GLY A 244 -13.21 -3.61 -1.44
C GLY A 244 -13.98 -4.06 -2.68
N SER A 245 -13.42 -3.84 -3.87
CA SER A 245 -14.04 -4.27 -5.13
C SER A 245 -13.03 -4.44 -6.26
N LYS A 246 -13.48 -5.14 -7.31
CA LYS A 246 -12.72 -5.25 -8.56
C LYS A 246 -12.63 -3.89 -9.26
N GLY A 247 -11.55 -3.69 -10.05
CA GLY A 247 -11.43 -2.54 -10.93
C GLY A 247 -12.52 -2.50 -12.00
N GLN A 248 -12.82 -1.34 -12.50
CA GLN A 248 -13.82 -1.17 -13.54
C GLN A 248 -13.30 -1.70 -14.88
N ASN A 249 -14.19 -2.36 -15.62
CA ASN A 249 -13.89 -2.85 -16.97
C ASN A 249 -13.69 -1.68 -17.92
N ALA A 250 -12.88 -1.87 -18.95
CA ALA A 250 -12.70 -0.91 -20.00
C ALA A 250 -14.05 -0.56 -20.68
N ASN A 251 -14.29 0.73 -20.85
CA ASN A 251 -15.47 1.23 -21.57
C ASN A 251 -15.10 1.61 -23.00
N GLY A 252 -15.71 0.97 -23.98
CA GLY A 252 -15.64 1.36 -25.38
C GLY A 252 -14.36 0.93 -26.10
N GLY A 253 -14.39 1.15 -27.41
CA GLY A 253 -13.28 1.00 -28.34
C GLY A 253 -12.98 2.32 -29.03
N PHE A 254 -11.82 2.39 -29.68
CA PHE A 254 -11.40 3.56 -30.46
C PHE A 254 -12.56 4.12 -31.34
N PRO A 255 -12.73 5.46 -31.49
CA PRO A 255 -11.78 6.50 -31.05
C PRO A 255 -11.99 7.06 -29.63
N SER A 256 -13.01 6.67 -28.91
CA SER A 256 -13.36 7.25 -27.61
C SER A 256 -13.12 6.25 -26.48
N VAL A 257 -11.96 6.29 -25.85
CA VAL A 257 -11.68 5.49 -24.65
C VAL A 257 -11.68 6.41 -23.43
N ALA A 258 -12.80 6.41 -22.71
CA ALA A 258 -12.87 7.07 -21.42
C ALA A 258 -12.00 6.34 -20.39
N GLY A 259 -11.37 7.08 -19.51
CA GLY A 259 -10.72 6.50 -18.33
C GLY A 259 -11.75 5.83 -17.41
N VAL A 260 -11.39 4.71 -16.83
CA VAL A 260 -12.25 3.94 -15.93
C VAL A 260 -11.69 3.91 -14.52
N ASN A 261 -12.58 3.74 -13.53
CA ASN A 261 -12.21 3.79 -12.13
C ASN A 261 -11.40 2.56 -11.68
N GLY A 262 -10.53 2.77 -10.71
CA GLY A 262 -9.98 1.69 -9.90
C GLY A 262 -11.02 1.08 -8.97
N GLY A 263 -10.74 -0.09 -8.42
CA GLY A 263 -11.58 -0.74 -7.41
C GLY A 263 -11.60 0.04 -6.10
N GLU A 264 -12.67 -0.11 -5.35
CA GLU A 264 -12.83 0.52 -4.03
C GLU A 264 -11.81 -0.03 -3.02
N GLY A 265 -11.42 0.82 -2.09
CA GLY A 265 -10.78 0.40 -0.86
C GLY A 265 -11.78 -0.04 0.20
N LEU A 266 -11.30 -0.23 1.41
CA LEU A 266 -12.11 -0.46 2.60
C LEU A 266 -11.76 0.57 3.67
N GLN A 267 -12.74 0.85 4.51
CA GLN A 267 -12.50 1.63 5.72
C GLN A 267 -11.84 0.71 6.77
N LEU A 268 -10.82 1.22 7.46
CA LEU A 268 -10.20 0.50 8.57
C LEU A 268 -11.25 0.14 9.64
N PRO A 269 -11.09 -0.98 10.36
CA PRO A 269 -11.96 -1.30 11.49
C PRO A 269 -12.05 -0.16 12.51
N ALA A 270 -13.20 -0.04 13.18
CA ALA A 270 -13.47 1.04 14.14
C ALA A 270 -12.38 1.20 15.23
N THR A 271 -11.71 0.11 15.59
CA THR A 271 -10.54 0.09 16.48
C THR A 271 -9.43 1.04 16.04
N PHE A 272 -9.25 1.22 14.73
CA PHE A 272 -8.16 2.00 14.13
C PHE A 272 -8.62 3.34 13.54
N GLN A 273 -9.80 3.81 13.89
CA GLN A 273 -10.38 5.07 13.39
C GLN A 273 -10.24 6.21 14.41
N ASP A 274 -9.05 6.39 14.98
CA ASP A 274 -8.77 7.51 15.87
C ASP A 274 -8.76 8.83 15.08
N PRO A 275 -9.65 9.80 15.40
CA PRO A 275 -9.68 11.07 14.69
C PRO A 275 -8.43 11.94 14.91
N SER A 276 -7.66 11.67 15.98
CA SER A 276 -6.41 12.39 16.30
C SER A 276 -5.18 11.77 15.62
N ASN A 277 -5.25 10.48 15.26
CA ASN A 277 -4.19 9.74 14.58
C ASN A 277 -4.76 9.08 13.32
N VAL A 278 -4.95 9.87 12.27
CA VAL A 278 -5.62 9.42 11.05
C VAL A 278 -4.66 8.60 10.19
N TYR A 279 -4.91 7.30 10.09
CA TYR A 279 -4.33 6.41 9.08
C TYR A 279 -5.35 6.17 7.97
N GLY A 280 -4.85 6.09 6.72
CA GLY A 280 -5.73 6.08 5.56
C GLY A 280 -6.10 7.49 5.08
N VAL A 281 -6.96 7.57 4.12
CA VAL A 281 -7.39 8.80 3.42
C VAL A 281 -8.92 8.81 3.25
N PRO A 282 -9.52 9.89 2.76
CA PRO A 282 -10.94 9.88 2.45
C PRO A 282 -11.33 8.80 1.44
N GLY A 283 -12.44 8.12 1.70
CA GLY A 283 -13.08 7.20 0.78
C GLY A 283 -14.12 7.89 -0.11
N PRO A 284 -14.84 7.12 -0.95
CA PRO A 284 -15.81 7.66 -1.90
C PRO A 284 -16.93 8.51 -1.29
N GLY A 285 -17.24 8.32 -0.02
CA GLY A 285 -18.23 9.12 0.72
C GLY A 285 -17.66 10.29 1.52
N GLY A 286 -16.36 10.61 1.36
CA GLY A 286 -15.69 11.67 2.10
C GLY A 286 -15.33 11.32 3.55
N THR A 287 -15.62 10.11 4.02
CA THR A 287 -15.24 9.64 5.36
C THR A 287 -13.76 9.24 5.38
N ALA A 288 -13.06 9.53 6.49
CA ALA A 288 -11.64 9.21 6.67
C ALA A 288 -11.38 7.69 6.86
N HIS A 289 -10.11 7.33 6.99
CA HIS A 289 -9.61 5.99 7.32
C HIS A 289 -9.82 4.91 6.24
N TRP A 290 -9.92 5.29 4.98
CA TRP A 290 -9.99 4.34 3.87
C TRP A 290 -8.60 4.03 3.32
N VAL A 291 -8.40 2.77 2.90
CA VAL A 291 -7.12 2.22 2.42
C VAL A 291 -7.35 1.27 1.25
N GLY A 292 -6.31 0.96 0.50
CA GLY A 292 -6.30 -0.09 -0.50
C GLY A 292 -7.17 0.17 -1.72
N GLY A 293 -7.31 1.43 -2.15
CA GLY A 293 -7.98 1.76 -3.41
C GLY A 293 -7.13 1.41 -4.63
N GLY A 294 -7.72 0.82 -5.65
CA GLY A 294 -7.07 0.56 -6.94
C GLY A 294 -6.83 1.84 -7.73
N GLY A 295 -5.80 1.85 -8.57
CA GLY A 295 -5.53 2.96 -9.48
C GLY A 295 -6.52 3.00 -10.64
N ALA A 296 -6.88 4.19 -11.08
CA ALA A 296 -7.71 4.38 -12.27
C ALA A 296 -6.88 4.28 -13.56
N SER A 297 -7.52 3.97 -14.69
CA SER A 297 -6.87 4.03 -15.99
C SER A 297 -6.78 5.43 -16.54
N GLY A 298 -5.78 5.69 -17.40
CA GLY A 298 -5.73 6.88 -18.22
C GLY A 298 -6.82 6.86 -19.30
N SER A 299 -7.19 8.04 -19.82
CA SER A 299 -8.14 8.16 -20.94
C SER A 299 -7.42 8.39 -22.26
N TRP A 300 -8.06 8.03 -23.37
CA TRP A 300 -7.64 8.44 -24.70
C TRP A 300 -8.43 9.66 -25.19
N ASP A 301 -9.66 9.81 -24.74
CA ASP A 301 -10.56 10.90 -25.09
C ASP A 301 -10.49 12.03 -24.08
N THR A 302 -10.86 13.21 -24.52
CA THR A 302 -10.69 14.47 -23.79
C THR A 302 -11.66 14.68 -22.64
N SER A 303 -12.71 13.89 -22.51
CA SER A 303 -13.85 14.28 -21.67
C SER A 303 -13.95 13.63 -20.29
N THR A 304 -13.40 12.43 -20.10
CA THR A 304 -13.57 11.72 -18.82
C THR A 304 -12.31 10.98 -18.39
N TRP A 305 -11.93 11.15 -17.15
CA TRP A 305 -10.84 10.40 -16.51
C TRP A 305 -11.41 9.47 -15.43
N GLY A 306 -10.70 8.40 -15.13
CA GLY A 306 -11.06 7.51 -14.04
C GLY A 306 -10.61 8.04 -12.68
N SER A 307 -11.42 7.83 -11.65
CA SER A 307 -11.06 8.11 -10.26
C SER A 307 -10.39 6.92 -9.59
N GLY A 308 -9.28 7.12 -8.91
CA GLY A 308 -8.67 6.10 -8.07
C GLY A 308 -9.57 5.75 -6.89
N GLY A 309 -9.57 4.47 -6.48
CA GLY A 309 -10.38 4.01 -5.36
C GLY A 309 -11.89 4.10 -5.56
N ALA A 310 -12.36 3.98 -6.81
CA ALA A 310 -13.76 3.95 -7.22
C ALA A 310 -14.66 5.13 -6.79
N GLY A 311 -14.08 6.32 -6.69
CA GLY A 311 -14.91 7.53 -6.59
C GLY A 311 -15.75 7.74 -7.86
N PRO A 312 -16.82 8.55 -7.82
CA PRO A 312 -17.59 8.89 -8.99
C PRO A 312 -16.68 9.45 -10.11
N ALA A 313 -16.86 9.01 -11.35
CA ALA A 313 -16.06 9.45 -12.48
C ALA A 313 -16.06 10.98 -12.58
N GLY A 314 -14.88 11.57 -12.69
CA GLY A 314 -14.72 13.02 -12.78
C GLY A 314 -14.91 13.80 -11.47
N SER A 315 -15.09 13.17 -10.34
CA SER A 315 -15.45 13.80 -9.04
C SER A 315 -14.29 14.10 -8.09
N GLY A 316 -13.06 14.19 -8.59
CA GLY A 316 -11.99 14.79 -7.78
C GLY A 316 -11.25 13.87 -6.79
N GLY A 317 -11.28 12.54 -6.98
CA GLY A 317 -10.38 11.64 -6.22
C GLY A 317 -8.94 12.17 -6.13
N PRO A 318 -8.00 11.54 -5.51
CA PRO A 318 -7.94 10.11 -5.24
C PRO A 318 -8.72 9.69 -3.99
N PHE A 319 -9.38 8.51 -4.04
CA PHE A 319 -10.07 7.93 -2.91
C PHE A 319 -9.35 6.68 -2.44
N SER A 320 -9.46 6.38 -1.14
CA SER A 320 -8.88 5.16 -0.53
C SER A 320 -7.40 4.95 -0.85
N GLY A 321 -6.70 6.00 -1.25
CA GLY A 321 -5.29 5.96 -1.63
C GLY A 321 -4.97 5.59 -3.08
N GLY A 322 -5.94 5.22 -3.90
CA GLY A 322 -5.73 4.91 -5.33
C GLY A 322 -5.51 6.15 -6.17
N GLY A 323 -4.50 6.11 -7.07
CA GLY A 323 -4.17 7.23 -7.96
C GLY A 323 -5.21 7.45 -9.07
N ASN A 324 -5.54 8.70 -9.36
CA ASN A 324 -6.42 9.07 -10.49
C ASN A 324 -5.77 8.76 -11.84
N GLY A 325 -6.59 8.50 -12.85
CA GLY A 325 -6.14 8.39 -14.25
C GLY A 325 -5.81 9.75 -14.87
N GLY A 326 -4.85 9.77 -15.77
CA GLY A 326 -4.51 10.95 -16.57
C GLY A 326 -5.51 11.21 -17.69
N SER A 327 -5.75 12.49 -17.98
CA SER A 327 -6.58 12.96 -19.11
C SER A 327 -6.11 14.33 -19.59
N PRO A 328 -6.18 14.66 -20.87
CA PRO A 328 -5.86 16.00 -21.36
C PRO A 328 -6.79 17.08 -20.81
N SER A 329 -7.97 16.70 -20.35
CA SER A 329 -8.96 17.61 -19.74
C SER A 329 -8.90 17.64 -18.22
N SER A 330 -8.02 16.83 -17.60
CA SER A 330 -7.88 16.84 -16.14
C SER A 330 -7.24 18.15 -15.69
N PRO A 331 -7.81 18.84 -14.70
CA PRO A 331 -7.21 20.05 -14.14
C PRO A 331 -5.84 19.78 -13.47
N ASN A 332 -5.51 18.52 -13.21
CA ASN A 332 -4.29 18.11 -12.51
C ASN A 332 -3.22 17.50 -13.40
N SER A 333 -3.45 17.19 -14.64
CA SER A 333 -2.45 16.87 -15.66
C SER A 333 -2.78 15.68 -16.56
N THR A 334 -2.10 15.59 -17.68
CA THR A 334 -1.98 14.41 -18.55
C THR A 334 -1.34 13.21 -17.83
N GLN A 335 -0.72 13.45 -16.68
CA GLN A 335 -0.10 12.46 -15.83
C GLN A 335 -1.13 11.91 -14.84
N GLY A 336 -1.27 10.60 -14.74
CA GLY A 336 -2.03 9.95 -13.68
C GLY A 336 -1.46 10.26 -12.30
N GLY A 337 -2.17 9.91 -11.24
CA GLY A 337 -1.76 10.10 -9.85
C GLY A 337 -0.91 8.94 -9.32
N THR A 338 -0.03 9.23 -8.38
CA THR A 338 0.63 8.21 -7.55
C THR A 338 -0.36 7.59 -6.58
N GLY A 339 -0.12 6.36 -6.16
CA GLY A 339 -0.79 5.80 -4.98
C GLY A 339 -0.35 6.55 -3.73
N THR A 340 -1.28 6.74 -2.79
CA THR A 340 -0.98 7.45 -1.54
C THR A 340 -0.16 6.57 -0.61
N ALA A 341 0.89 7.13 -0.02
CA ALA A 341 1.73 6.42 0.95
C ALA A 341 0.91 5.96 2.18
N ASN A 342 1.30 4.84 2.76
CA ASN A 342 0.69 4.23 3.96
C ASN A 342 -0.80 3.86 3.78
N THR A 343 -1.21 3.60 2.55
CA THR A 343 -2.57 3.13 2.23
C THR A 343 -2.59 1.87 1.38
N GLY A 344 -1.44 1.49 0.81
CA GLY A 344 -1.38 0.42 -0.17
C GLY A 344 -2.09 0.75 -1.49
N GLY A 345 -2.37 2.02 -1.77
CA GLY A 345 -3.10 2.42 -2.98
C GLY A 345 -2.33 2.16 -4.27
N GLY A 346 -3.00 1.66 -5.31
CA GLY A 346 -2.43 1.46 -6.65
C GLY A 346 -2.23 2.77 -7.42
N ALA A 347 -1.24 2.83 -8.31
CA ALA A 347 -0.97 4.00 -9.12
C ALA A 347 -1.97 4.17 -10.28
N GLY A 348 -2.33 5.39 -10.61
CA GLY A 348 -3.15 5.72 -11.79
C GLY A 348 -2.35 5.70 -13.09
N GLY A 349 -3.00 5.26 -14.16
CA GLY A 349 -2.45 5.22 -15.50
C GLY A 349 -2.40 6.60 -16.17
N HIS A 350 -1.49 6.75 -17.14
CA HIS A 350 -1.31 7.99 -17.89
C HIS A 350 -2.23 8.12 -19.10
N TYR A 351 -2.49 9.36 -19.49
CA TYR A 351 -3.05 9.71 -20.81
C TYR A 351 -2.05 9.37 -21.91
N ASN A 352 -2.58 9.02 -23.07
CA ASN A 352 -1.77 8.75 -24.27
C ASN A 352 -0.97 9.99 -24.73
N GLY A 353 0.25 9.77 -25.16
CA GLY A 353 1.12 10.79 -25.77
C GLY A 353 1.92 11.65 -24.79
N SER A 354 1.81 11.40 -23.48
CA SER A 354 2.51 12.24 -22.49
C SER A 354 4.02 12.05 -22.45
N GLY A 355 4.56 10.93 -22.93
CA GLY A 355 6.00 10.60 -22.80
C GLY A 355 6.51 10.58 -21.34
N LEU A 356 5.63 10.63 -20.38
CA LEU A 356 5.93 10.73 -18.95
C LEU A 356 6.22 9.36 -18.34
N ASN A 357 6.97 9.37 -17.23
CA ASN A 357 7.22 8.17 -16.44
C ASN A 357 5.94 7.61 -15.86
N GLY A 358 5.85 6.29 -15.69
CA GLY A 358 4.80 5.68 -14.88
C GLY A 358 4.82 6.20 -13.45
N ASN A 359 3.69 6.12 -12.76
CA ASN A 359 3.54 6.54 -11.37
C ASN A 359 3.84 5.40 -10.40
N ASN A 360 4.33 5.74 -9.22
CA ASN A 360 4.56 4.78 -8.15
C ASN A 360 3.27 4.46 -7.38
N GLY A 361 3.13 3.23 -6.90
CA GLY A 361 2.13 2.87 -5.91
C GLY A 361 2.41 3.46 -4.53
N GLY A 362 1.44 3.43 -3.66
CA GLY A 362 1.57 3.82 -2.25
C GLY A 362 2.18 2.71 -1.40
N SER A 363 2.95 3.05 -0.37
CA SER A 363 3.45 2.06 0.60
C SER A 363 2.33 1.43 1.42
N GLY A 364 2.61 0.26 1.98
CA GLY A 364 1.73 -0.46 2.90
C GLY A 364 1.68 0.14 4.30
N LEU A 365 0.99 -0.59 5.18
CA LEU A 365 0.72 -0.20 6.57
C LEU A 365 0.52 -1.46 7.42
N LEU A 366 0.93 -1.43 8.68
CA LEU A 366 0.56 -2.43 9.68
C LEU A 366 0.09 -1.73 10.95
N LEU A 367 -1.07 -2.14 11.46
CA LEU A 367 -1.66 -1.65 12.71
C LEU A 367 -1.92 -2.84 13.65
N ILE A 368 -1.56 -2.69 14.92
CA ILE A 368 -1.81 -3.69 15.97
C ILE A 368 -2.45 -3.00 17.16
N ALA A 369 -3.54 -3.54 17.67
CA ALA A 369 -4.25 -3.01 18.82
C ALA A 369 -4.48 -4.08 19.88
N TYR A 370 -4.29 -3.77 21.15
CA TYR A 370 -4.60 -4.63 22.30
C TYR A 370 -5.20 -3.81 23.46
N PRO A 371 -5.97 -4.42 24.36
CA PRO A 371 -6.54 -3.73 25.53
C PRO A 371 -5.44 -3.11 26.40
N THR A 372 -5.67 -1.88 26.81
CA THR A 372 -4.75 -1.12 27.70
C THR A 372 -4.61 -1.74 29.06
#